data_87d8073289746e98a52926a779283d15
#
_entry.id   87d8073289746e98a52926a779283d15
#
_cell.length_a   1.000
_cell.length_b   1.000
_cell.length_c   1.000
_cell.angle_alpha   90.00
_cell.angle_beta   90.00
_cell.angle_gamma   90.00
#
_symmetry.space_group_name_H-M   'P 1'
#
loop_
_entity.id
_entity.type
_entity.pdbx_description
1 polymer ?
#
loop_
_entity_poly.entity_id
_entity_poly.type
_entity_poly.pdbx_seq_one_letter_code
_entity_poly.pdbx_strand_id
1 'polypeptide(L)'
;MKKLILILLSVATVTFMFSACSKKNDVKPVVKNYVLVHGAWQAPYVWDSVKTTLLKEGNNVTVVELPGHGSDQTVPSTITLNLYTTTVLNAISKINGKVILVGHSLGGMIISSVAEQIPTKIEKLVYLSAYLPTSGQSLFDLAGTDAGSVLGGNINGTPILNKDTVNLTLDVLHSQIVNAFIQDGSTQAQNLVLQNYRVEPLVPFITPVTLTAANFGSVEKIYIKTLQDHVVSPALQDRMIAAANVKTVYQLNTSHSSFLVKPDSVAILLTKIGQ
;
A
#
# COMPACT_ATOMS: atom_id res chain seq x y z
N MET A 1 16.06 19.64 -96.14
CA MET A 1 16.50 18.58 -95.30
C MET A 1 17.01 19.23 -93.97
N LYS A 2 16.15 19.39 -92.94
CA LYS A 2 16.48 20.10 -91.70
C LYS A 2 16.67 19.03 -90.62
N LYS A 3 17.88 18.97 -90.09
CA LYS A 3 18.20 18.08 -88.90
C LYS A 3 17.65 18.71 -87.62
N LEU A 4 16.80 18.00 -86.98
CA LEU A 4 16.27 18.36 -85.69
C LEU A 4 17.21 17.81 -84.61
N ILE A 5 17.81 18.68 -83.78
CA ILE A 5 18.65 18.30 -82.64
C ILE A 5 17.74 18.28 -81.40
N LEU A 6 17.55 17.11 -80.81
CA LEU A 6 16.87 16.96 -79.55
C LEU A 6 17.90 17.16 -78.42
N ILE A 7 17.68 18.19 -77.59
CA ILE A 7 18.45 18.41 -76.37
C ILE A 7 17.67 17.73 -75.20
N LEU A 8 18.23 16.67 -74.65
CA LEU A 8 17.75 16.03 -73.45
C LEU A 8 18.26 16.83 -72.23
N LEU A 9 17.32 17.51 -71.51
CA LEU A 9 17.59 18.14 -70.24
C LEU A 9 17.36 17.08 -69.15
N SER A 10 18.46 16.55 -68.57
CA SER A 10 18.37 15.69 -67.36
C SER A 10 18.23 16.56 -66.11
N VAL A 11 17.03 16.57 -65.50
CA VAL A 11 16.79 17.18 -64.22
C VAL A 11 17.23 16.20 -63.13
N ALA A 12 18.36 16.48 -62.49
CA ALA A 12 18.78 15.74 -61.29
C ALA A 12 18.03 16.28 -60.07
N THR A 13 17.02 15.53 -59.63
CA THR A 13 16.32 15.78 -58.37
C THR A 13 17.19 15.30 -57.21
N VAL A 14 17.83 16.23 -56.51
CA VAL A 14 18.53 15.97 -55.25
C VAL A 14 17.48 15.88 -54.12
N THR A 15 17.12 14.67 -53.74
CA THR A 15 16.30 14.40 -52.57
C THR A 15 17.14 14.57 -51.29
N PHE A 16 17.03 15.71 -50.65
CA PHE A 16 17.54 15.91 -49.28
C PHE A 16 16.69 15.07 -48.31
N MET A 17 17.22 13.90 -47.93
CA MET A 17 16.68 13.16 -46.80
C MET A 17 17.03 13.91 -45.49
N PHE A 18 16.10 14.71 -44.99
CA PHE A 18 16.16 15.19 -43.60
C PHE A 18 15.99 13.98 -42.70
N SER A 19 17.10 13.40 -42.26
CA SER A 19 17.13 12.46 -41.15
C SER A 19 16.83 13.26 -39.89
N ALA A 20 15.53 13.39 -39.56
CA ALA A 20 15.09 13.93 -38.28
C ALA A 20 15.51 12.93 -37.21
N CYS A 21 16.70 13.08 -36.64
CA CYS A 21 17.09 12.47 -35.40
C CYS A 21 16.18 13.02 -34.32
N SER A 22 15.04 12.35 -34.08
CA SER A 22 14.24 12.56 -32.90
C SER A 22 15.10 12.14 -31.69
N LYS A 23 15.77 13.11 -31.05
CA LYS A 23 16.33 12.91 -29.73
C LYS A 23 15.15 12.55 -28.85
N LYS A 24 14.92 11.25 -28.63
CA LYS A 24 14.19 10.81 -27.42
C LYS A 24 14.96 11.44 -26.25
N ASN A 25 14.37 12.42 -25.63
CA ASN A 25 14.81 12.87 -24.31
C ASN A 25 14.60 11.65 -23.41
N ASP A 26 15.64 10.87 -23.21
CA ASP A 26 15.66 9.83 -22.19
C ASP A 26 15.61 10.55 -20.83
N VAL A 27 14.39 10.92 -20.42
CA VAL A 27 14.14 11.38 -19.06
C VAL A 27 14.45 10.15 -18.19
N LYS A 28 15.60 10.17 -17.53
CA LYS A 28 15.96 9.13 -16.57
C LYS A 28 14.79 9.00 -15.58
N PRO A 29 14.27 7.80 -15.35
CA PRO A 29 13.23 7.60 -14.35
C PRO A 29 13.67 8.21 -13.03
N VAL A 30 12.82 9.02 -12.43
CA VAL A 30 13.10 9.60 -11.12
C VAL A 30 13.01 8.47 -10.10
N VAL A 31 14.13 8.15 -9.45
CA VAL A 31 14.19 7.15 -8.38
C VAL A 31 13.33 7.59 -7.22
N LYS A 32 12.38 6.76 -6.82
CA LYS A 32 11.50 7.01 -5.67
C LYS A 32 11.92 6.18 -4.47
N ASN A 33 11.62 6.70 -3.28
CA ASN A 33 11.83 5.98 -2.02
C ASN A 33 10.46 5.49 -1.52
N TYR A 34 10.25 4.19 -1.54
CA TYR A 34 9.05 3.57 -0.98
C TYR A 34 9.34 3.06 0.43
N VAL A 35 8.44 3.36 1.36
CA VAL A 35 8.43 2.78 2.70
C VAL A 35 7.14 2.00 2.86
N LEU A 36 7.25 0.68 3.06
CA LEU A 36 6.13 -0.25 3.07
C LEU A 36 5.88 -0.74 4.50
N VAL A 37 4.67 -0.53 5.00
CA VAL A 37 4.23 -0.89 6.35
C VAL A 37 3.13 -1.95 6.25
N HIS A 38 3.35 -3.11 6.87
CA HIS A 38 2.40 -4.22 6.89
C HIS A 38 1.24 -3.97 7.86
N GLY A 39 0.19 -4.79 7.76
CA GLY A 39 -0.96 -4.77 8.65
C GLY A 39 -0.81 -5.70 9.85
N ALA A 40 -1.87 -5.81 10.62
CA ALA A 40 -1.99 -6.69 11.76
C ALA A 40 -1.85 -8.16 11.40
N TRP A 41 -1.41 -8.98 12.36
CA TRP A 41 -1.17 -10.43 12.24
C TRP A 41 -0.20 -10.87 11.14
N GLN A 42 0.39 -9.92 10.40
CA GLN A 42 1.31 -10.13 9.29
C GLN A 42 2.72 -9.61 9.65
N ALA A 43 3.64 -9.67 8.69
CA ALA A 43 5.04 -9.29 8.88
C ALA A 43 5.65 -8.83 7.53
N PRO A 44 6.92 -8.38 7.48
CA PRO A 44 7.56 -7.89 6.25
C PRO A 44 7.44 -8.78 5.03
N TYR A 45 7.37 -10.10 5.20
CA TYR A 45 7.31 -11.08 4.10
C TYR A 45 6.20 -10.79 3.07
N VAL A 46 5.11 -10.15 3.49
CA VAL A 46 3.98 -9.86 2.60
C VAL A 46 4.35 -8.94 1.45
N TRP A 47 5.41 -8.17 1.62
CA TRP A 47 5.90 -7.20 0.63
C TRP A 47 7.02 -7.74 -0.28
N ASP A 48 7.52 -8.95 -0.10
CA ASP A 48 8.74 -9.44 -0.78
C ASP A 48 8.65 -9.38 -2.30
N SER A 49 7.53 -9.83 -2.88
CA SER A 49 7.32 -9.77 -4.33
C SER A 49 7.18 -8.35 -4.84
N VAL A 50 6.39 -7.52 -4.17
CA VAL A 50 6.22 -6.09 -4.51
C VAL A 50 7.55 -5.35 -4.41
N LYS A 51 8.30 -5.54 -3.31
CA LYS A 51 9.64 -4.99 -3.12
C LYS A 51 10.57 -5.37 -4.25
N THR A 52 10.58 -6.65 -4.61
CA THR A 52 11.45 -7.16 -5.69
C THR A 52 11.17 -6.45 -7.01
N THR A 53 9.90 -6.25 -7.36
CA THR A 53 9.50 -5.57 -8.60
C THR A 53 9.89 -4.09 -8.56
N LEU A 54 9.60 -3.37 -7.48
CA LEU A 54 9.96 -1.95 -7.35
C LEU A 54 11.48 -1.72 -7.41
N LEU A 55 12.28 -2.62 -6.79
CA LEU A 55 13.75 -2.57 -6.88
C LEU A 55 14.25 -2.80 -8.31
N LYS A 56 13.66 -3.75 -9.06
CA LYS A 56 13.99 -3.98 -10.48
C LYS A 56 13.70 -2.77 -11.37
N GLU A 57 12.72 -1.96 -10.99
CA GLU A 57 12.39 -0.70 -11.67
C GLU A 57 13.32 0.47 -11.26
N GLY A 58 14.32 0.22 -10.43
CA GLY A 58 15.34 1.19 -10.02
C GLY A 58 14.95 2.07 -8.84
N ASN A 59 13.88 1.74 -8.13
CA ASN A 59 13.45 2.46 -6.94
C ASN A 59 14.17 1.98 -5.68
N ASN A 60 14.18 2.81 -4.63
CA ASN A 60 14.59 2.40 -3.29
C ASN A 60 13.37 1.92 -2.51
N VAL A 61 13.51 0.79 -1.79
CA VAL A 61 12.41 0.21 -1.03
C VAL A 61 12.87 -0.18 0.37
N THR A 62 12.20 0.36 1.37
CA THR A 62 12.35 -0.01 2.78
C THR A 62 11.07 -0.69 3.23
N VAL A 63 11.15 -1.93 3.67
CA VAL A 63 10.04 -2.64 4.33
C VAL A 63 10.28 -2.54 5.83
N VAL A 64 9.28 -2.04 6.55
CA VAL A 64 9.37 -1.88 8.01
C VAL A 64 8.86 -3.15 8.69
N GLU A 65 9.65 -3.69 9.62
CA GLU A 65 9.21 -4.72 10.57
C GLU A 65 8.69 -4.01 11.81
N LEU A 66 7.42 -4.20 12.12
CA LEU A 66 6.80 -3.63 13.30
C LEU A 66 7.16 -4.46 14.55
N PRO A 67 7.34 -3.83 15.73
CA PRO A 67 7.57 -4.54 16.98
C PRO A 67 6.54 -5.64 17.25
N GLY A 68 7.00 -6.81 17.68
CA GLY A 68 6.18 -7.99 17.93
C GLY A 68 5.81 -8.80 16.68
N HIS A 69 6.30 -8.43 15.49
CA HIS A 69 6.01 -9.11 14.22
C HIS A 69 7.28 -9.69 13.59
N GLY A 70 7.09 -10.66 12.69
CA GLY A 70 8.21 -11.29 11.99
C GLY A 70 9.24 -11.89 12.92
N SER A 71 10.45 -11.38 12.90
CA SER A 71 11.55 -11.81 13.78
C SER A 71 11.61 -11.06 15.10
N ASP A 72 10.94 -9.92 15.21
CA ASP A 72 10.92 -9.10 16.43
C ASP A 72 10.13 -9.81 17.55
N GLN A 73 10.71 -9.86 18.74
CA GLN A 73 10.17 -10.55 19.92
C GLN A 73 9.68 -9.57 20.99
N THR A 74 9.41 -8.33 20.64
CA THR A 74 8.86 -7.34 21.58
C THR A 74 7.57 -7.85 22.20
N VAL A 75 7.49 -7.77 23.51
CA VAL A 75 6.35 -8.31 24.29
C VAL A 75 5.07 -7.52 23.97
N PRO A 76 3.96 -8.17 23.57
CA PRO A 76 2.73 -7.49 23.14
C PRO A 76 2.19 -6.44 24.12
N SER A 77 2.29 -6.67 25.44
CA SER A 77 1.83 -5.72 26.47
C SER A 77 2.58 -4.39 26.49
N THR A 78 3.76 -4.30 25.85
CA THR A 78 4.55 -3.08 25.77
C THR A 78 4.36 -2.32 24.45
N ILE A 79 3.64 -2.92 23.51
CA ILE A 79 3.46 -2.37 22.17
C ILE A 79 2.29 -1.39 22.16
N THR A 80 2.57 -0.19 21.63
CA THR A 80 1.61 0.90 21.47
C THR A 80 1.58 1.39 20.03
N LEU A 81 0.55 2.11 19.62
CA LEU A 81 0.50 2.78 18.31
C LEU A 81 1.67 3.77 18.15
N ASN A 82 2.07 4.43 19.23
CA ASN A 82 3.24 5.34 19.21
C ASN A 82 4.56 4.59 18.99
N LEU A 83 4.72 3.38 19.53
CA LEU A 83 5.91 2.55 19.27
C LEU A 83 5.98 2.14 17.79
N TYR A 84 4.87 1.73 17.19
CA TYR A 84 4.79 1.45 15.76
C TYR A 84 5.13 2.70 14.93
N THR A 85 4.53 3.84 15.26
CA THR A 85 4.80 5.13 14.59
C THR A 85 6.28 5.49 14.67
N THR A 86 6.89 5.39 15.85
CA THR A 86 8.32 5.68 16.08
C THR A 86 9.22 4.74 15.28
N THR A 87 8.86 3.47 15.16
CA THR A 87 9.60 2.50 14.33
C THR A 87 9.63 2.92 12.86
N VAL A 88 8.49 3.36 12.32
CA VAL A 88 8.42 3.87 10.93
C VAL A 88 9.19 5.18 10.78
N LEU A 89 9.08 6.11 11.73
CA LEU A 89 9.84 7.36 11.75
C LEU A 89 11.35 7.10 11.73
N ASN A 90 11.83 6.15 12.54
CA ASN A 90 13.24 5.75 12.58
C ASN A 90 13.71 5.14 11.26
N ALA A 91 12.87 4.38 10.57
CA ALA A 91 13.18 3.89 9.23
C ALA A 91 13.30 5.03 8.21
N ILE A 92 12.34 5.97 8.22
CA ILE A 92 12.31 7.12 7.31
C ILE A 92 13.47 8.10 7.57
N SER A 93 13.92 8.26 8.81
CA SER A 93 15.01 9.19 9.16
C SER A 93 16.35 8.84 8.47
N LYS A 94 16.52 7.59 8.07
CA LYS A 94 17.71 7.08 7.37
C LYS A 94 17.67 7.29 5.85
N ILE A 95 16.55 7.79 5.32
CA ILE A 95 16.32 7.94 3.88
C ILE A 95 16.55 9.39 3.48
N ASN A 96 17.35 9.63 2.45
CA ASN A 96 17.49 10.94 1.86
C ASN A 96 16.31 11.28 0.93
N GLY A 97 15.83 12.52 0.96
CA GLY A 97 14.70 12.98 0.15
C GLY A 97 13.34 12.60 0.74
N LYS A 98 12.28 12.80 -0.03
CA LYS A 98 10.90 12.45 0.34
C LYS A 98 10.64 10.96 0.12
N VAL A 99 9.61 10.45 0.79
CA VAL A 99 9.18 9.05 0.68
C VAL A 99 7.72 8.95 0.24
N ILE A 100 7.41 7.90 -0.51
CA ILE A 100 6.04 7.42 -0.71
C ILE A 100 5.80 6.40 0.39
N LEU A 101 4.92 6.74 1.32
CA LEU A 101 4.66 5.93 2.49
C LEU A 101 3.39 5.11 2.27
N VAL A 102 3.54 3.78 2.25
CA VAL A 102 2.47 2.82 1.94
C VAL A 102 2.10 2.06 3.21
N GLY A 103 0.83 2.09 3.58
CA GLY A 103 0.29 1.33 4.71
C GLY A 103 -0.80 0.37 4.26
N HIS A 104 -0.73 -0.87 4.74
CA HIS A 104 -1.76 -1.88 4.55
C HIS A 104 -2.55 -2.08 5.84
N SER A 105 -3.87 -2.18 5.78
CA SER A 105 -4.72 -2.53 6.93
C SER A 105 -4.47 -1.62 8.14
N LEU A 106 -4.09 -2.16 9.32
CA LEU A 106 -3.63 -1.39 10.50
C LEU A 106 -2.54 -0.37 10.14
N GLY A 107 -1.69 -0.70 9.18
CA GLY A 107 -0.63 0.20 8.69
C GLY A 107 -1.14 1.58 8.30
N GLY A 108 -2.41 1.71 7.91
CA GLY A 108 -3.03 3.00 7.61
C GLY A 108 -3.12 3.94 8.81
N MET A 109 -3.41 3.42 10.02
CA MET A 109 -3.38 4.18 11.26
C MET A 109 -1.96 4.70 11.54
N ILE A 110 -0.97 3.84 11.33
CA ILE A 110 0.44 4.13 11.58
C ILE A 110 0.95 5.21 10.64
N ILE A 111 0.72 5.07 9.32
CA ILE A 111 1.19 6.05 8.34
C ILE A 111 0.49 7.40 8.49
N SER A 112 -0.75 7.42 8.96
CA SER A 112 -1.47 8.65 9.30
C SER A 112 -0.78 9.39 10.45
N SER A 113 -0.42 8.66 11.52
CA SER A 113 0.30 9.19 12.68
C SER A 113 1.73 9.65 12.32
N VAL A 114 2.40 8.98 11.39
CA VAL A 114 3.72 9.40 10.86
C VAL A 114 3.58 10.69 10.07
N ALA A 115 2.59 10.79 9.19
CA ALA A 115 2.39 12.00 8.38
C ALA A 115 2.01 13.22 9.22
N GLU A 116 1.35 13.03 10.36
CA GLU A 116 1.11 14.11 11.32
C GLU A 116 2.42 14.69 11.86
N GLN A 117 3.45 13.86 12.08
CA GLN A 117 4.71 14.30 12.69
C GLN A 117 5.72 14.84 11.69
N ILE A 118 5.77 14.29 10.46
CA ILE A 118 6.78 14.66 9.45
C ILE A 118 6.16 14.91 8.06
N PRO A 119 5.11 15.75 7.93
CA PRO A 119 4.37 15.90 6.67
C PRO A 119 5.24 16.32 5.49
N THR A 120 6.25 17.15 5.72
CA THR A 120 7.15 17.66 4.68
C THR A 120 8.10 16.58 4.11
N LYS A 121 8.31 15.49 4.85
CA LYS A 121 9.13 14.34 4.45
C LYS A 121 8.35 13.36 3.59
N ILE A 122 7.02 13.42 3.61
CA ILE A 122 6.15 12.52 2.87
C ILE A 122 5.81 13.15 1.51
N GLU A 123 6.02 12.43 0.42
CA GLU A 123 5.59 12.82 -0.91
C GLU A 123 4.12 12.48 -1.12
N LYS A 124 3.76 11.24 -0.80
CA LYS A 124 2.40 10.70 -0.92
C LYS A 124 2.13 9.66 0.17
N LEU A 125 0.91 9.61 0.67
CA LEU A 125 0.39 8.52 1.50
C LEU A 125 -0.41 7.56 0.63
N VAL A 126 -0.12 6.28 0.68
CA VAL A 126 -0.85 5.24 -0.06
C VAL A 126 -1.47 4.26 0.92
N TYR A 127 -2.79 4.17 0.89
CA TYR A 127 -3.60 3.26 1.69
C TYR A 127 -3.99 2.06 0.84
N LEU A 128 -3.43 0.90 1.14
CA LEU A 128 -3.76 -0.36 0.46
C LEU A 128 -4.70 -1.17 1.36
N SER A 129 -5.98 -1.26 1.03
CA SER A 129 -7.00 -1.94 1.88
C SER A 129 -6.91 -1.51 3.35
N ALA A 130 -6.59 -0.25 3.62
CA ALA A 130 -6.12 0.19 4.92
C ALA A 130 -7.14 1.05 5.66
N TYR A 131 -7.05 1.06 6.98
CA TYR A 131 -7.82 1.99 7.80
C TYR A 131 -7.31 3.41 7.58
N LEU A 132 -8.22 4.31 7.23
CA LEU A 132 -7.95 5.73 6.98
C LEU A 132 -8.79 6.54 7.97
N PRO A 133 -8.20 6.94 9.12
CA PRO A 133 -8.94 7.62 10.18
C PRO A 133 -9.11 9.11 9.90
N THR A 134 -10.14 9.68 10.52
CA THR A 134 -10.20 11.10 10.86
C THR A 134 -9.65 11.31 12.28
N SER A 135 -9.37 12.57 12.65
CA SER A 135 -8.84 12.87 14.00
C SER A 135 -9.80 12.43 15.11
N GLY A 136 -9.26 11.82 16.13
CA GLY A 136 -10.01 11.29 17.27
C GLY A 136 -10.49 9.85 17.11
N GLN A 137 -10.30 9.21 15.95
CA GLN A 137 -10.69 7.82 15.73
C GLN A 137 -9.56 6.84 16.04
N SER A 138 -9.92 5.75 16.67
CA SER A 138 -9.13 4.53 16.76
C SER A 138 -9.48 3.57 15.61
N LEU A 139 -8.69 2.50 15.44
CA LEU A 139 -9.04 1.46 14.48
C LEU A 139 -10.35 0.78 14.86
N PHE A 140 -10.58 0.52 16.15
CA PHE A 140 -11.82 -0.10 16.60
C PHE A 140 -13.05 0.78 16.39
N ASP A 141 -12.93 2.11 16.44
CA ASP A 141 -14.05 3.00 16.10
C ASP A 141 -14.48 2.81 14.63
N LEU A 142 -13.52 2.61 13.72
CA LEU A 142 -13.80 2.33 12.32
C LEU A 142 -14.33 0.91 12.10
N ALA A 143 -13.61 -0.08 12.63
CA ALA A 143 -13.96 -1.50 12.47
C ALA A 143 -15.33 -1.85 13.09
N GLY A 144 -15.68 -1.23 14.22
CA GLY A 144 -16.97 -1.42 14.88
C GLY A 144 -18.18 -0.97 14.06
N THR A 145 -17.96 -0.14 13.01
CA THR A 145 -19.01 0.28 12.08
C THR A 145 -19.05 -0.55 10.79
N ASP A 146 -18.18 -1.56 10.67
CA ASP A 146 -18.05 -2.36 9.46
C ASP A 146 -18.90 -3.64 9.52
N ALA A 147 -20.18 -3.52 9.22
CA ALA A 147 -21.08 -4.66 9.14
C ALA A 147 -20.70 -5.70 8.06
N GLY A 148 -19.84 -5.34 7.11
CA GLY A 148 -19.34 -6.25 6.07
C GLY A 148 -18.08 -7.00 6.45
N SER A 149 -17.46 -6.67 7.59
CA SER A 149 -16.26 -7.36 8.06
C SER A 149 -16.59 -8.69 8.75
N VAL A 150 -15.84 -9.72 8.37
CA VAL A 150 -15.95 -11.02 9.04
C VAL A 150 -15.25 -11.02 10.41
N LEU A 151 -14.38 -10.03 10.70
CA LEU A 151 -13.68 -9.95 11.99
C LEU A 151 -14.60 -9.54 13.14
N GLY A 152 -15.48 -8.56 12.92
CA GLY A 152 -16.43 -8.07 13.91
C GLY A 152 -17.81 -8.71 13.81
N GLY A 153 -18.08 -9.42 12.72
CA GLY A 153 -19.33 -10.11 12.44
C GLY A 153 -19.22 -11.62 12.64
N ASN A 154 -20.37 -12.27 12.58
CA ASN A 154 -20.44 -13.72 12.71
C ASN A 154 -20.25 -14.39 11.35
N ILE A 155 -19.19 -15.14 11.18
CA ILE A 155 -19.21 -16.25 10.22
C ILE A 155 -19.95 -17.39 10.93
N ASN A 156 -21.11 -17.76 10.43
CA ASN A 156 -21.96 -18.83 11.02
C ASN A 156 -22.29 -18.64 12.51
N GLY A 157 -22.40 -17.38 12.97
CA GLY A 157 -22.77 -17.07 14.34
C GLY A 157 -21.61 -16.98 15.34
N THR A 158 -20.36 -17.18 14.92
CA THR A 158 -19.20 -17.13 15.82
C THR A 158 -18.23 -16.02 15.42
N PRO A 159 -17.91 -15.05 16.30
CA PRO A 159 -16.87 -14.06 16.05
C PRO A 159 -15.53 -14.76 15.78
N ILE A 160 -14.77 -14.28 14.81
CA ILE A 160 -13.43 -14.83 14.53
C ILE A 160 -12.33 -14.09 15.29
N LEU A 161 -12.64 -12.92 15.83
CA LEU A 161 -11.70 -12.10 16.60
C LEU A 161 -11.96 -12.28 18.09
N ASN A 162 -10.99 -12.85 18.80
CA ASN A 162 -10.97 -12.90 20.26
C ASN A 162 -10.10 -11.77 20.81
N LYS A 163 -10.57 -11.15 21.88
CA LYS A 163 -9.90 -10.06 22.56
C LYS A 163 -9.75 -10.40 24.04
N ASP A 164 -8.52 -10.37 24.53
CA ASP A 164 -8.22 -10.29 25.97
C ASP A 164 -7.78 -8.87 26.36
N THR A 165 -7.17 -8.69 27.50
CA THR A 165 -6.71 -7.39 28.00
C THR A 165 -5.44 -6.88 27.33
N VAL A 166 -4.72 -7.71 26.58
CA VAL A 166 -3.42 -7.42 25.99
C VAL A 166 -3.41 -7.69 24.49
N ASN A 167 -4.15 -8.73 24.05
CA ASN A 167 -3.99 -9.32 22.74
C ASN A 167 -5.30 -9.38 21.95
N LEU A 168 -5.13 -9.42 20.64
CA LEU A 168 -6.13 -9.78 19.65
C LEU A 168 -5.67 -11.06 18.96
N THR A 169 -6.44 -12.11 19.08
CA THR A 169 -6.19 -13.40 18.43
C THR A 169 -7.31 -13.74 17.48
N LEU A 170 -6.97 -14.45 16.41
CA LEU A 170 -7.95 -15.07 15.54
C LEU A 170 -8.08 -16.54 15.99
N ASP A 171 -8.98 -16.80 16.91
CA ASP A 171 -9.24 -18.14 17.45
C ASP A 171 -10.27 -18.85 16.56
N VAL A 172 -9.80 -19.31 15.41
CA VAL A 172 -10.65 -19.89 14.38
C VAL A 172 -9.89 -20.94 13.56
N LEU A 173 -10.64 -21.76 12.85
CA LEU A 173 -10.07 -22.70 11.89
C LEU A 173 -9.26 -21.97 10.81
N HIS A 174 -8.20 -22.61 10.33
CA HIS A 174 -7.36 -22.08 9.25
C HIS A 174 -8.18 -21.62 8.01
N SER A 175 -9.26 -22.33 7.67
CA SER A 175 -10.16 -21.97 6.58
C SER A 175 -10.84 -20.62 6.78
N GLN A 176 -11.12 -20.22 8.02
CA GLN A 176 -11.73 -18.93 8.34
C GLN A 176 -10.70 -17.79 8.24
N ILE A 177 -9.44 -18.01 8.64
CA ILE A 177 -8.34 -17.07 8.42
C ILE A 177 -8.13 -16.88 6.92
N VAL A 178 -8.09 -17.95 6.15
CA VAL A 178 -7.98 -17.88 4.69
C VAL A 178 -9.14 -17.09 4.09
N ASN A 179 -10.39 -17.38 4.49
CA ASN A 179 -11.57 -16.67 4.02
C ASN A 179 -11.54 -15.16 4.37
N ALA A 180 -11.00 -14.80 5.53
CA ALA A 180 -10.89 -13.40 5.90
C ALA A 180 -9.85 -12.65 5.07
N PHE A 181 -8.65 -13.19 4.95
CA PHE A 181 -7.49 -12.44 4.48
C PHE A 181 -7.08 -12.73 3.04
N ILE A 182 -7.32 -13.95 2.50
CA ILE A 182 -6.68 -14.39 1.26
C ILE A 182 -7.47 -15.49 0.53
N GLN A 183 -8.79 -15.40 0.49
CA GLN A 183 -9.67 -16.42 -0.10
C GLN A 183 -9.44 -16.68 -1.60
N ASP A 184 -8.91 -15.69 -2.32
CA ASP A 184 -8.58 -15.74 -3.75
C ASP A 184 -7.10 -16.01 -4.03
N GLY A 185 -6.30 -16.23 -2.98
CA GLY A 185 -4.88 -16.53 -3.10
C GLY A 185 -4.60 -17.97 -3.49
N SER A 186 -3.43 -18.21 -4.10
CA SER A 186 -2.93 -19.58 -4.32
C SER A 186 -2.73 -20.31 -2.99
N THR A 187 -2.76 -21.65 -3.01
CA THR A 187 -2.46 -22.47 -1.82
C THR A 187 -1.13 -22.09 -1.17
N GLN A 188 -0.12 -21.75 -1.97
CA GLN A 188 1.16 -21.28 -1.45
C GLN A 188 1.02 -19.96 -0.67
N ALA A 189 0.30 -18.97 -1.21
CA ALA A 189 0.06 -17.71 -0.55
C ALA A 189 -0.78 -17.86 0.72
N GLN A 190 -1.81 -18.72 0.71
CA GLN A 190 -2.61 -19.07 1.88
C GLN A 190 -1.76 -19.69 2.99
N ASN A 191 -0.93 -20.67 2.65
CA ASN A 191 -0.01 -21.32 3.60
C ASN A 191 0.99 -20.30 4.19
N LEU A 192 1.47 -19.35 3.39
CA LEU A 192 2.37 -18.32 3.86
C LEU A 192 1.73 -17.45 4.94
N VAL A 193 0.46 -17.07 4.78
CA VAL A 193 -0.30 -16.34 5.80
C VAL A 193 -0.45 -17.16 7.07
N LEU A 194 -0.85 -18.43 6.95
CA LEU A 194 -1.08 -19.33 8.09
C LEU A 194 0.19 -19.62 8.90
N GLN A 195 1.32 -19.77 8.22
CA GLN A 195 2.61 -20.09 8.87
C GLN A 195 3.23 -18.87 9.58
N ASN A 196 2.91 -17.66 9.14
CA ASN A 196 3.49 -16.42 9.66
C ASN A 196 2.52 -15.63 10.56
N TYR A 197 1.35 -16.19 10.84
CA TYR A 197 0.39 -15.57 11.75
C TYR A 197 0.99 -15.39 13.15
N ARG A 198 0.77 -14.21 13.72
CA ARG A 198 1.11 -13.89 15.11
C ARG A 198 -0.05 -13.21 15.81
N VAL A 199 -0.05 -13.30 17.13
CA VAL A 199 -0.97 -12.55 18.00
C VAL A 199 -0.70 -11.05 17.84
N GLU A 200 -1.76 -10.26 17.76
CA GLU A 200 -1.67 -8.81 17.60
C GLU A 200 -1.86 -8.10 18.95
N PRO A 201 -1.05 -7.09 19.29
CA PRO A 201 -1.28 -6.27 20.48
C PRO A 201 -2.58 -5.47 20.39
N LEU A 202 -3.34 -5.42 21.48
CA LEU A 202 -4.62 -4.72 21.54
C LEU A 202 -4.47 -3.19 21.49
N VAL A 203 -3.45 -2.65 22.19
CA VAL A 203 -3.33 -1.20 22.42
C VAL A 203 -3.29 -0.38 21.12
N PRO A 204 -2.59 -0.77 20.04
CA PRO A 204 -2.63 -0.04 18.77
C PRO A 204 -4.04 0.09 18.16
N PHE A 205 -4.93 -0.86 18.42
CA PHE A 205 -6.30 -0.86 17.88
C PHE A 205 -7.26 0.08 18.60
N ILE A 206 -7.05 0.27 19.90
CA ILE A 206 -7.92 1.09 20.73
C ILE A 206 -7.40 2.52 20.92
N THR A 207 -6.20 2.82 20.42
CA THR A 207 -5.58 4.15 20.56
C THR A 207 -6.08 5.09 19.46
N PRO A 208 -6.77 6.18 19.80
CA PRO A 208 -7.18 7.19 18.82
C PRO A 208 -5.96 7.93 18.25
N VAL A 209 -6.06 8.34 16.99
CA VAL A 209 -5.07 9.23 16.36
C VAL A 209 -5.47 10.68 16.51
N THR A 210 -4.49 11.57 16.70
CA THR A 210 -4.69 13.02 16.61
C THR A 210 -4.09 13.49 15.30
N LEU A 211 -4.93 14.08 14.43
CA LEU A 211 -4.55 14.50 13.09
C LEU A 211 -4.99 15.94 12.85
N THR A 212 -4.16 16.74 12.20
CA THR A 212 -4.44 18.13 11.89
C THR A 212 -4.52 18.38 10.37
N ALA A 213 -5.27 19.40 9.98
CA ALA A 213 -5.34 19.82 8.58
C ALA A 213 -3.99 20.35 8.08
N ALA A 214 -3.21 20.96 8.95
CA ALA A 214 -1.90 21.54 8.61
C ALA A 214 -0.83 20.48 8.35
N ASN A 215 -0.87 19.36 9.05
CA ASN A 215 0.12 18.29 8.93
C ASN A 215 -0.42 17.14 8.08
N PHE A 216 -1.07 16.16 8.68
CA PHE A 216 -1.66 15.03 7.95
C PHE A 216 -2.55 15.49 6.78
N GLY A 217 -3.37 16.54 7.00
CA GLY A 217 -4.28 17.08 6.00
C GLY A 217 -3.56 17.58 4.75
N SER A 218 -2.35 18.14 4.89
CA SER A 218 -1.56 18.72 3.79
C SER A 218 -0.93 17.67 2.84
N VAL A 219 -0.82 16.42 3.26
CA VAL A 219 -0.19 15.36 2.46
C VAL A 219 -1.21 14.74 1.51
N GLU A 220 -0.82 14.55 0.24
CA GLU A 220 -1.64 13.85 -0.76
C GLU A 220 -1.91 12.41 -0.33
N LYS A 221 -3.19 11.99 -0.38
CA LYS A 221 -3.64 10.66 -0.03
C LYS A 221 -4.16 9.94 -1.27
N ILE A 222 -3.73 8.71 -1.43
CA ILE A 222 -4.14 7.80 -2.50
C ILE A 222 -4.65 6.53 -1.85
N TYR A 223 -5.77 6.00 -2.35
CA TYR A 223 -6.35 4.77 -1.84
C TYR A 223 -6.37 3.70 -2.92
N ILE A 224 -5.89 2.50 -2.60
CA ILE A 224 -6.00 1.30 -3.43
C ILE A 224 -7.02 0.38 -2.75
N LYS A 225 -8.25 0.35 -3.31
CA LYS A 225 -9.36 -0.48 -2.81
C LYS A 225 -9.18 -1.94 -3.22
N THR A 226 -9.59 -2.83 -2.33
CA THR A 226 -9.77 -4.25 -2.62
C THR A 226 -11.27 -4.58 -2.63
N LEU A 227 -11.75 -5.12 -3.76
CA LEU A 227 -13.19 -5.26 -4.00
C LEU A 227 -13.80 -6.52 -3.39
N GLN A 228 -12.96 -7.50 -3.01
CA GLN A 228 -13.36 -8.75 -2.37
C GLN A 228 -12.81 -8.86 -0.93
N ASP A 229 -12.64 -7.72 -0.28
CA ASP A 229 -12.09 -7.65 1.06
C ASP A 229 -13.12 -8.04 2.12
N HIS A 230 -12.79 -9.05 2.90
CA HIS A 230 -13.63 -9.54 4.00
C HIS A 230 -13.17 -9.02 5.38
N VAL A 231 -12.04 -8.29 5.46
CA VAL A 231 -11.51 -7.69 6.68
C VAL A 231 -11.88 -6.22 6.81
N VAL A 232 -11.56 -5.43 5.80
CA VAL A 232 -11.98 -4.03 5.66
C VAL A 232 -12.94 -3.98 4.49
N SER A 233 -14.24 -4.10 4.75
CA SER A 233 -15.21 -4.27 3.68
C SER A 233 -15.13 -3.15 2.64
N PRO A 234 -15.45 -3.41 1.36
CA PRO A 234 -15.52 -2.37 0.33
C PRO A 234 -16.40 -1.18 0.73
N ALA A 235 -17.44 -1.42 1.52
CA ALA A 235 -18.33 -0.38 2.03
C ALA A 235 -17.63 0.51 3.09
N LEU A 236 -16.84 -0.07 3.98
CA LEU A 236 -16.03 0.72 4.93
C LEU A 236 -14.95 1.50 4.19
N GLN A 237 -14.25 0.88 3.24
CA GLN A 237 -13.27 1.55 2.40
C GLN A 237 -13.87 2.80 1.74
N ASP A 238 -15.07 2.71 1.14
CA ASP A 238 -15.76 3.83 0.52
C ASP A 238 -16.09 4.95 1.51
N ARG A 239 -16.56 4.60 2.71
CA ARG A 239 -16.86 5.60 3.76
C ARG A 239 -15.60 6.35 4.21
N MET A 240 -14.48 5.65 4.42
CA MET A 240 -13.21 6.26 4.83
C MET A 240 -12.64 7.16 3.71
N ILE A 241 -12.69 6.71 2.46
CA ILE A 241 -12.28 7.48 1.29
C ILE A 241 -13.08 8.79 1.20
N ALA A 242 -14.41 8.71 1.36
CA ALA A 242 -15.29 9.88 1.33
C ALA A 242 -15.02 10.83 2.51
N ALA A 243 -14.89 10.30 3.74
CA ALA A 243 -14.63 11.10 4.93
C ALA A 243 -13.29 11.85 4.86
N ALA A 244 -12.26 11.22 4.32
CA ALA A 244 -10.94 11.84 4.12
C ALA A 244 -10.82 12.64 2.82
N ASN A 245 -11.89 12.72 2.01
CA ASN A 245 -11.93 13.42 0.72
C ASN A 245 -10.79 13.01 -0.25
N VAL A 246 -10.47 11.71 -0.29
CA VAL A 246 -9.41 11.18 -1.16
C VAL A 246 -9.82 11.32 -2.62
N LYS A 247 -8.97 11.94 -3.43
CA LYS A 247 -9.28 12.22 -4.85
C LYS A 247 -8.82 11.13 -5.80
N THR A 248 -7.72 10.47 -5.46
CA THR A 248 -7.12 9.43 -6.30
C THR A 248 -7.39 8.05 -5.69
N VAL A 249 -8.21 7.27 -6.38
CA VAL A 249 -8.60 5.92 -5.94
C VAL A 249 -8.35 4.93 -7.07
N TYR A 250 -7.61 3.88 -6.75
CA TYR A 250 -7.43 2.71 -7.61
C TYR A 250 -8.21 1.52 -7.04
N GLN A 251 -8.45 0.51 -7.86
CA GLN A 251 -9.20 -0.68 -7.45
C GLN A 251 -8.47 -1.94 -7.87
N LEU A 252 -8.45 -2.92 -6.99
CA LEU A 252 -7.99 -4.29 -7.26
C LEU A 252 -9.14 -5.25 -6.95
N ASN A 253 -9.46 -6.12 -7.90
CA ASN A 253 -10.40 -7.20 -7.67
C ASN A 253 -9.66 -8.34 -6.97
N THR A 254 -9.46 -8.20 -5.67
CA THR A 254 -8.75 -9.13 -4.78
C THR A 254 -9.34 -9.11 -3.39
N SER A 255 -8.98 -10.11 -2.59
CA SER A 255 -9.14 -10.15 -1.14
C SER A 255 -8.25 -9.10 -0.44
N HIS A 256 -8.25 -9.12 0.89
CA HIS A 256 -7.49 -8.20 1.75
C HIS A 256 -5.98 -8.20 1.49
N SER A 257 -5.37 -9.36 1.25
CA SER A 257 -3.92 -9.52 1.05
C SER A 257 -3.51 -9.40 -0.42
N SER A 258 -3.90 -8.32 -1.09
CA SER A 258 -3.66 -8.09 -2.53
C SER A 258 -2.20 -8.20 -2.97
N PHE A 259 -1.23 -7.86 -2.10
CA PHE A 259 0.21 -7.98 -2.35
C PHE A 259 0.69 -9.44 -2.43
N LEU A 260 -0.06 -10.39 -1.89
CA LEU A 260 0.21 -11.83 -2.03
C LEU A 260 -0.59 -12.47 -3.19
N VAL A 261 -1.76 -11.90 -3.50
CA VAL A 261 -2.65 -12.41 -4.55
C VAL A 261 -2.25 -11.91 -5.94
N LYS A 262 -1.97 -10.61 -6.06
CA LYS A 262 -1.60 -9.92 -7.32
C LYS A 262 -0.44 -8.95 -7.09
N PRO A 263 0.75 -9.45 -6.68
CA PRO A 263 1.90 -8.60 -6.34
C PRO A 263 2.31 -7.66 -7.48
N ASP A 264 2.30 -8.15 -8.73
CA ASP A 264 2.67 -7.33 -9.89
C ASP A 264 1.68 -6.18 -10.09
N SER A 265 0.38 -6.41 -9.90
CA SER A 265 -0.63 -5.34 -10.00
C SER A 265 -0.44 -4.29 -8.92
N VAL A 266 -0.09 -4.69 -7.70
CA VAL A 266 0.23 -3.74 -6.61
C VAL A 266 1.48 -2.94 -6.97
N ALA A 267 2.56 -3.59 -7.43
CA ALA A 267 3.79 -2.92 -7.81
C ALA A 267 3.58 -1.93 -8.97
N ILE A 268 2.84 -2.32 -10.02
CA ILE A 268 2.47 -1.44 -11.15
C ILE A 268 1.71 -0.20 -10.66
N LEU A 269 0.75 -0.37 -9.76
CA LEU A 269 0.02 0.77 -9.20
C LEU A 269 0.95 1.68 -8.38
N LEU A 270 1.82 1.13 -7.54
CA LEU A 270 2.78 1.91 -6.76
C LEU A 270 3.74 2.68 -7.68
N THR A 271 4.25 2.05 -8.73
CA THR A 271 5.09 2.72 -9.74
C THR A 271 4.35 3.86 -10.43
N LYS A 272 3.10 3.64 -10.86
CA LYS A 272 2.26 4.68 -11.43
C LYS A 272 2.01 5.84 -10.47
N ILE A 273 1.82 5.55 -9.19
CA ILE A 273 1.65 6.55 -8.12
C ILE A 273 2.94 7.36 -7.93
N GLY A 274 4.10 6.74 -8.13
CA GLY A 274 5.40 7.38 -8.02
C GLY A 274 5.75 8.35 -9.16
N GLN A 275 5.06 8.25 -10.26
CA GLN A 275 5.24 9.16 -11.42
C GLN A 275 4.54 10.49 -11.19
#